data_9af34fbc96d3a04393a94ae2dc49a959
#
_entry.id   9af34fbc96d3a04393a94ae2dc49a959
#
_cell.length_a   1.000
_cell.length_b   1.000
_cell.length_c   1.000
_cell.angle_alpha   90.00
_cell.angle_beta   90.00
_cell.angle_gamma   90.00
#
_symmetry.space_group_name_H-M   'P 1'
#
loop_
_entity.id
_entity.type
_entity.pdbx_description
1 polymer ?
#
loop_
_entity_poly.entity_id
_entity_poly.type
_entity_poly.pdbx_seq_one_letter_code
_entity_poly.pdbx_strand_id
1 'polypeptide(L)'
;MKVLFAITAWLAASLAVAAPHSIRRVEPPNWWTGMAGSSLQLMVHGDRIAELAPTLAYPGVRITGVERTDNPNYLFVNLDIGKDAHPGELDLQFRRGQQTVTSHRYRLAPRRAGSAQRASFGAADAIYLLMPDRFASGGAANDQAGMREGANRADPVKRHGGDLAGMRARLDYIRDLGFTMVWPTPLLENDQPSYSYHGYSLTDYYRIDPRFGSNAEFRDYVAAANARGIGVIKDIVLNHIGTKHWWMRDLPARDWINHGNSFVPTNNQHTMAQDIHAAPEERARFFDGWFVETMPDLNQRNPLVARYLIQNTLWWIEYANLSGIREDTYSYSDKDFLNEWNRAVAAEYPHMNVVGEEMDARPHMVAYWQKGVVNRDGYRSELPTVMDFPLSDTAPEALTEPETSTRGLIRIYEIIAADYLYADPMRLMVFPDNHDRPRILAQVDNDVDLAKTNVILMATTRGIPQVFYGTEVLIKSPKQRDDGVLRADMPGGWEGDKVDAFSGAGLSPQQRDMQRFVRTLFNWRKTSPAVTQGKLTHYLPRDGSYVYFRHDGRQTVMVVLNKNAGETTLDLARFSGMIKGARRATNVLTGEAVDLGAPLRLPARTSLVLAW
;
A
#
# COMPACT_ATOMS: atom_id res chain seq x y z
N MET A 1 -28.41 -40.73 -80.15
CA MET A 1 -28.81 -41.02 -78.79
C MET A 1 -27.97 -40.14 -77.88
N LYS A 2 -28.55 -39.01 -77.33
CA LYS A 2 -27.90 -38.09 -76.39
C LYS A 2 -28.59 -38.32 -75.03
N VAL A 3 -27.80 -38.79 -74.06
CA VAL A 3 -28.27 -38.97 -72.67
C VAL A 3 -27.96 -37.68 -71.95
N LEU A 4 -29.01 -37.00 -71.44
CA LEU A 4 -28.93 -35.86 -70.52
C LEU A 4 -28.75 -36.37 -69.13
N PHE A 5 -27.65 -36.02 -68.44
CA PHE A 5 -27.52 -36.16 -66.96
C PHE A 5 -27.97 -34.84 -66.31
N ALA A 6 -29.02 -34.94 -65.52
CA ALA A 6 -29.46 -33.86 -64.64
C ALA A 6 -28.70 -33.98 -63.31
N ILE A 7 -27.91 -32.94 -63.00
CA ILE A 7 -27.23 -32.83 -61.71
C ILE A 7 -28.15 -32.03 -60.79
N THR A 8 -28.70 -32.70 -59.77
CA THR A 8 -29.48 -32.09 -58.69
C THR A 8 -28.49 -31.59 -57.63
N ALA A 9 -28.30 -30.26 -57.55
CA ALA A 9 -27.50 -29.63 -56.49
C ALA A 9 -28.32 -29.57 -55.21
N TRP A 10 -27.89 -30.27 -54.19
CA TRP A 10 -28.38 -30.11 -52.81
C TRP A 10 -27.67 -28.92 -52.16
N LEU A 11 -28.39 -27.82 -51.93
CA LEU A 11 -27.96 -26.75 -51.01
C LEU A 11 -28.10 -27.27 -49.57
N ALA A 12 -27.01 -27.67 -48.95
CA ALA A 12 -26.92 -27.86 -47.53
C ALA A 12 -26.81 -26.47 -46.89
N ALA A 13 -27.93 -25.96 -46.39
CA ALA A 13 -27.92 -24.82 -45.50
C ALA A 13 -27.26 -25.27 -44.17
N SER A 14 -26.00 -24.92 -43.96
CA SER A 14 -25.32 -25.04 -42.68
C SER A 14 -26.01 -24.09 -41.73
N LEU A 15 -26.88 -24.62 -40.86
CA LEU A 15 -27.32 -23.97 -39.63
C LEU A 15 -26.05 -23.74 -38.81
N ALA A 16 -25.50 -22.53 -38.82
CA ALA A 16 -24.54 -22.11 -37.84
C ALA A 16 -25.21 -22.21 -36.46
N VAL A 17 -24.95 -23.28 -35.74
CA VAL A 17 -25.29 -23.39 -34.34
C VAL A 17 -24.54 -22.25 -33.66
N ALA A 18 -25.27 -21.19 -33.29
CA ALA A 18 -24.70 -20.12 -32.48
C ALA A 18 -24.09 -20.77 -31.24
N ALA A 19 -22.79 -20.56 -31.04
CA ALA A 19 -22.12 -21.03 -29.83
C ALA A 19 -22.94 -20.58 -28.60
N PRO A 20 -23.09 -21.44 -27.59
CA PRO A 20 -23.89 -21.07 -26.42
C PRO A 20 -23.29 -19.83 -25.75
N HIS A 21 -24.12 -18.86 -25.39
CA HIS A 21 -23.74 -17.70 -24.59
C HIS A 21 -23.12 -18.18 -23.27
N SER A 22 -21.79 -18.27 -23.20
CA SER A 22 -21.08 -18.72 -22.01
C SER A 22 -20.69 -17.54 -21.15
N ILE A 23 -21.02 -17.60 -19.87
CA ILE A 23 -20.53 -16.64 -18.88
C ILE A 23 -19.10 -17.05 -18.51
N ARG A 24 -18.17 -16.14 -18.71
CA ARG A 24 -16.74 -16.34 -18.43
C ARG A 24 -16.36 -15.82 -17.05
N ARG A 25 -16.92 -14.66 -16.66
CA ARG A 25 -16.66 -14.00 -15.37
C ARG A 25 -17.89 -13.28 -14.85
N VAL A 26 -18.03 -13.26 -13.52
CA VAL A 26 -18.93 -12.38 -12.78
C VAL A 26 -18.11 -11.75 -11.65
N GLU A 27 -18.03 -10.45 -11.62
CA GLU A 27 -17.22 -9.71 -10.64
C GLU A 27 -18.04 -8.61 -9.96
N PRO A 28 -17.93 -8.46 -8.62
CA PRO A 28 -17.14 -9.29 -7.69
C PRO A 28 -17.59 -10.75 -7.68
N PRO A 29 -16.69 -11.72 -7.32
CA PRO A 29 -17.01 -13.15 -7.43
C PRO A 29 -18.03 -13.65 -6.39
N ASN A 30 -18.24 -12.91 -5.33
CA ASN A 30 -19.27 -13.08 -4.31
C ASN A 30 -19.51 -11.76 -3.59
N TRP A 31 -20.56 -11.71 -2.76
CA TRP A 31 -20.81 -10.57 -1.87
C TRP A 31 -21.32 -11.04 -0.52
N TRP A 32 -21.68 -10.08 0.37
CA TRP A 32 -22.17 -10.39 1.71
C TRP A 32 -23.54 -9.75 1.98
N THR A 33 -24.36 -10.45 2.75
CA THR A 33 -25.50 -9.82 3.42
C THR A 33 -25.04 -9.01 4.60
N GLY A 34 -25.76 -7.94 4.97
CA GLY A 34 -25.43 -7.11 6.13
C GLY A 34 -24.31 -6.09 5.90
N MET A 35 -23.95 -5.80 4.65
CA MET A 35 -23.17 -4.63 4.30
C MET A 35 -23.99 -3.36 4.57
N ALA A 36 -23.31 -2.23 4.90
CA ALA A 36 -23.97 -0.96 5.14
C ALA A 36 -24.62 -0.44 3.85
N GLY A 37 -23.92 -0.57 2.72
CA GLY A 37 -24.45 -0.29 1.39
C GLY A 37 -25.27 -1.46 0.85
N SER A 38 -26.53 -1.22 0.45
CA SER A 38 -27.38 -2.25 -0.17
C SER A 38 -27.11 -2.47 -1.66
N SER A 39 -26.47 -1.52 -2.33
CA SER A 39 -26.25 -1.53 -3.79
C SER A 39 -25.02 -2.35 -4.16
N LEU A 40 -25.20 -3.31 -5.07
CA LEU A 40 -24.14 -4.11 -5.68
C LEU A 40 -24.27 -4.08 -7.20
N GLN A 41 -23.18 -3.78 -7.90
CA GLN A 41 -23.09 -3.91 -9.35
C GLN A 41 -22.28 -5.14 -9.71
N LEU A 42 -22.84 -6.04 -10.49
CA LEU A 42 -22.15 -7.18 -11.05
C LEU A 42 -21.70 -6.86 -12.48
N MET A 43 -20.41 -6.91 -12.74
CA MET A 43 -19.87 -6.95 -14.09
C MET A 43 -19.90 -8.41 -14.57
N VAL A 44 -20.73 -8.67 -15.57
CA VAL A 44 -20.87 -10.00 -16.19
C VAL A 44 -20.19 -9.95 -17.55
N HIS A 45 -19.17 -10.79 -17.75
CA HIS A 45 -18.46 -10.96 -19.00
C HIS A 45 -18.76 -12.33 -19.61
N GLY A 46 -19.15 -12.36 -20.87
CA GLY A 46 -19.46 -13.58 -21.60
C GLY A 46 -19.81 -13.29 -23.07
N ASP A 47 -19.89 -14.32 -23.88
CA ASP A 47 -20.14 -14.18 -25.33
C ASP A 47 -21.51 -13.52 -25.58
N ARG A 48 -21.49 -12.26 -26.10
CA ARG A 48 -22.67 -11.44 -26.42
C ARG A 48 -23.71 -11.40 -25.28
N ILE A 49 -23.26 -11.40 -24.02
CA ILE A 49 -24.13 -11.47 -22.85
C ILE A 49 -25.07 -10.26 -22.77
N ALA A 50 -24.69 -9.11 -23.33
CA ALA A 50 -25.51 -7.91 -23.35
C ALA A 50 -26.81 -8.07 -24.17
N GLU A 51 -26.91 -9.07 -25.02
CA GLU A 51 -28.16 -9.37 -25.77
C GLU A 51 -29.24 -10.01 -24.92
N LEU A 52 -28.86 -10.49 -23.73
CA LEU A 52 -29.76 -11.19 -22.84
C LEU A 52 -30.33 -10.25 -21.77
N ALA A 53 -31.48 -10.62 -21.22
CA ALA A 53 -32.11 -9.95 -20.10
C ALA A 53 -31.82 -10.75 -18.81
N PRO A 54 -31.18 -10.16 -17.78
CA PRO A 54 -31.00 -10.81 -16.50
C PRO A 54 -32.31 -10.85 -15.73
N THR A 55 -32.57 -11.96 -15.06
CA THR A 55 -33.71 -12.14 -14.14
C THR A 55 -33.22 -12.81 -12.88
N LEU A 56 -33.82 -12.45 -11.75
CA LEU A 56 -33.52 -12.98 -10.43
C LEU A 56 -34.79 -13.12 -9.62
N ALA A 57 -34.94 -14.25 -8.95
CA ALA A 57 -36.00 -14.47 -7.95
C ALA A 57 -35.32 -14.94 -6.65
N TYR A 58 -35.09 -14.00 -5.73
CA TYR A 58 -34.49 -14.30 -4.43
C TYR A 58 -35.05 -13.35 -3.36
N PRO A 59 -35.53 -13.85 -2.22
CA PRO A 59 -36.10 -13.01 -1.17
C PRO A 59 -35.11 -11.95 -0.68
N GLY A 60 -35.55 -10.71 -0.62
CA GLY A 60 -34.73 -9.58 -0.18
C GLY A 60 -33.67 -9.10 -1.17
N VAL A 61 -33.60 -9.64 -2.41
CA VAL A 61 -32.68 -9.17 -3.46
C VAL A 61 -33.45 -8.89 -4.74
N ARG A 62 -33.22 -7.73 -5.36
CA ARG A 62 -33.86 -7.35 -6.63
C ARG A 62 -32.87 -6.71 -7.60
N ILE A 63 -33.12 -6.90 -8.88
CA ILE A 63 -32.43 -6.14 -9.93
C ILE A 63 -33.04 -4.74 -10.00
N THR A 64 -32.21 -3.71 -9.86
CA THR A 64 -32.62 -2.30 -9.90
C THR A 64 -32.29 -1.62 -11.22
N GLY A 65 -31.36 -2.17 -11.98
CA GLY A 65 -30.93 -1.64 -13.26
C GLY A 65 -30.05 -2.61 -14.01
N VAL A 66 -29.96 -2.39 -15.31
CA VAL A 66 -29.07 -3.15 -16.22
C VAL A 66 -28.44 -2.16 -17.17
N GLU A 67 -27.11 -2.08 -17.14
CA GLU A 67 -26.34 -1.18 -17.99
C GLU A 67 -25.59 -1.97 -19.05
N ARG A 68 -25.59 -1.44 -20.26
CA ARG A 68 -24.90 -2.00 -21.43
C ARG A 68 -23.93 -0.97 -21.95
N THR A 69 -22.76 -1.45 -22.35
CA THR A 69 -21.75 -0.64 -23.01
C THR A 69 -21.79 -0.88 -24.51
N ASP A 70 -20.89 -0.26 -25.25
CA ASP A 70 -20.70 -0.52 -26.69
C ASP A 70 -20.08 -1.89 -26.98
N ASN A 71 -19.62 -2.61 -25.95
CA ASN A 71 -19.14 -3.98 -26.07
C ASN A 71 -20.22 -5.00 -25.71
N PRO A 72 -20.72 -5.82 -26.67
CA PRO A 72 -21.79 -6.78 -26.42
C PRO A 72 -21.40 -7.91 -25.46
N ASN A 73 -20.13 -8.09 -25.16
CA ASN A 73 -19.64 -9.12 -24.25
C ASN A 73 -19.74 -8.75 -22.77
N TYR A 74 -20.21 -7.54 -22.44
CA TYR A 74 -20.36 -7.07 -21.07
C TYR A 74 -21.79 -6.67 -20.75
N LEU A 75 -22.21 -7.01 -19.55
CA LEU A 75 -23.47 -6.60 -18.97
C LEU A 75 -23.26 -6.24 -17.50
N PHE A 76 -23.69 -5.04 -17.11
CA PHE A 76 -23.62 -4.61 -15.71
C PHE A 76 -25.01 -4.74 -15.10
N VAL A 77 -25.12 -5.56 -14.05
CA VAL A 77 -26.39 -5.84 -13.36
C VAL A 77 -26.35 -5.22 -11.97
N ASN A 78 -27.20 -4.22 -11.76
CA ASN A 78 -27.32 -3.54 -10.48
C ASN A 78 -28.32 -4.29 -9.60
N LEU A 79 -27.87 -4.68 -8.41
CA LEU A 79 -28.69 -5.35 -7.40
C LEU A 79 -28.89 -4.43 -6.21
N ASP A 80 -30.04 -4.55 -5.58
CA ASP A 80 -30.31 -4.04 -4.24
C ASP A 80 -30.47 -5.24 -3.30
N ILE A 81 -29.63 -5.30 -2.27
CA ILE A 81 -29.60 -6.37 -1.27
C ILE A 81 -30.21 -5.78 0.01
N GLY A 82 -31.48 -6.11 0.23
CA GLY A 82 -32.22 -5.64 1.40
C GLY A 82 -31.69 -6.18 2.71
N LYS A 83 -32.06 -5.54 3.80
CA LYS A 83 -31.67 -5.98 5.16
C LYS A 83 -32.26 -7.33 5.56
N ASP A 84 -33.32 -7.73 4.89
CA ASP A 84 -34.01 -9.01 5.03
C ASP A 84 -33.46 -10.13 4.13
N ALA A 85 -32.48 -9.80 3.28
CA ALA A 85 -31.81 -10.81 2.47
C ALA A 85 -31.03 -11.81 3.35
N HIS A 86 -31.22 -13.09 3.13
CA HIS A 86 -30.48 -14.15 3.80
C HIS A 86 -29.24 -14.58 2.99
N PRO A 87 -28.18 -15.10 3.65
CA PRO A 87 -27.08 -15.72 2.95
C PRO A 87 -27.55 -16.94 2.14
N GLY A 88 -26.98 -17.15 0.95
CA GLY A 88 -27.33 -18.25 0.06
C GLY A 88 -26.77 -18.08 -1.33
N GLU A 89 -27.28 -18.85 -2.28
CA GLU A 89 -26.92 -18.79 -3.69
C GLU A 89 -28.08 -18.18 -4.49
N LEU A 90 -27.78 -17.09 -5.21
CA LEU A 90 -28.68 -16.44 -6.14
C LEU A 90 -28.58 -17.16 -7.50
N ASP A 91 -29.70 -17.57 -8.09
CA ASP A 91 -29.75 -18.06 -9.47
C ASP A 91 -30.01 -16.89 -10.42
N LEU A 92 -28.95 -16.28 -10.92
CA LEU A 92 -29.02 -15.18 -11.89
C LEU A 92 -29.18 -15.78 -13.29
N GLN A 93 -30.39 -15.66 -13.86
CA GLN A 93 -30.73 -16.21 -15.17
C GLN A 93 -30.65 -15.14 -16.25
N PHE A 94 -30.10 -15.48 -17.40
CA PHE A 94 -30.01 -14.62 -18.58
C PHE A 94 -30.89 -15.18 -19.69
N ARG A 95 -31.88 -14.37 -20.12
CA ARG A 95 -32.99 -14.83 -20.94
C ARG A 95 -33.04 -14.12 -22.29
N ARG A 96 -33.53 -14.83 -23.29
CA ARG A 96 -33.99 -14.27 -24.57
C ARG A 96 -35.47 -14.53 -24.68
N GLY A 97 -36.30 -13.47 -24.53
CA GLY A 97 -37.75 -13.61 -24.36
C GLY A 97 -38.07 -14.46 -23.11
N GLN A 98 -38.82 -15.55 -23.30
CA GLN A 98 -39.20 -16.45 -22.19
C GLN A 98 -38.15 -17.58 -21.94
N GLN A 99 -37.17 -17.77 -22.84
CA GLN A 99 -36.19 -18.84 -22.75
C GLN A 99 -34.99 -18.40 -21.91
N THR A 100 -34.65 -19.17 -20.87
CA THR A 100 -33.36 -19.04 -20.18
C THR A 100 -32.26 -19.63 -21.08
N VAL A 101 -31.28 -18.78 -21.46
CA VAL A 101 -30.18 -19.16 -22.35
C VAL A 101 -28.99 -19.65 -21.53
N THR A 102 -28.69 -18.97 -20.43
CA THR A 102 -27.61 -19.34 -19.49
C THR A 102 -27.95 -18.84 -18.09
N SER A 103 -27.28 -19.34 -17.08
CA SER A 103 -27.42 -18.87 -15.69
C SER A 103 -26.10 -18.90 -14.96
N HIS A 104 -26.03 -18.15 -13.86
CA HIS A 104 -24.88 -18.12 -12.96
C HIS A 104 -25.35 -18.19 -11.50
N ARG A 105 -24.78 -19.11 -10.72
CA ARG A 105 -25.01 -19.16 -9.28
C ARG A 105 -24.08 -18.17 -8.58
N TYR A 106 -24.66 -17.13 -8.03
CA TYR A 106 -23.93 -16.08 -7.34
C TYR A 106 -24.09 -16.20 -5.83
N ARG A 107 -22.97 -16.24 -5.10
CA ARG A 107 -22.98 -16.46 -3.65
C ARG A 107 -23.12 -15.16 -2.86
N LEU A 108 -24.12 -15.09 -1.98
CA LEU A 108 -24.17 -14.15 -0.86
C LEU A 108 -23.72 -14.86 0.42
N ALA A 109 -22.59 -14.46 0.97
CA ALA A 109 -22.06 -14.98 2.22
C ALA A 109 -22.64 -14.21 3.42
N PRO A 110 -22.71 -14.79 4.62
CA PRO A 110 -22.96 -14.03 5.83
C PRO A 110 -21.76 -13.13 6.13
N ARG A 111 -22.02 -11.86 6.43
CA ARG A 111 -20.98 -10.97 6.92
C ARG A 111 -20.55 -11.40 8.32
N ARG A 112 -19.24 -11.36 8.59
CA ARG A 112 -18.72 -11.68 9.91
C ARG A 112 -19.20 -10.64 10.93
N ALA A 113 -19.67 -11.08 12.09
CA ALA A 113 -20.08 -10.18 13.18
C ALA A 113 -18.94 -9.24 13.59
N GLY A 114 -19.24 -7.96 13.72
CA GLY A 114 -18.28 -6.93 14.09
C GLY A 114 -17.28 -6.52 13.01
N SER A 115 -17.36 -7.06 11.79
CA SER A 115 -16.37 -6.75 10.74
C SER A 115 -16.38 -5.27 10.33
N ALA A 116 -17.51 -4.57 10.42
CA ALA A 116 -17.60 -3.13 10.16
C ALA A 116 -16.80 -2.31 11.18
N GLN A 117 -16.65 -2.80 12.42
CA GLN A 117 -15.98 -2.11 13.53
C GLN A 117 -14.53 -2.56 13.73
N ARG A 118 -13.93 -3.19 12.73
CA ARG A 118 -12.55 -3.64 12.83
C ARG A 118 -11.59 -2.51 13.14
N ALA A 119 -10.58 -2.78 13.99
CA ALA A 119 -9.49 -1.86 14.24
C ALA A 119 -8.61 -1.72 12.99
N SER A 120 -8.02 -0.54 12.84
CA SER A 120 -7.06 -0.24 11.80
C SER A 120 -5.79 0.36 12.40
N PHE A 121 -4.82 0.70 11.56
CA PHE A 121 -3.54 1.21 12.00
C PHE A 121 -3.57 2.72 12.31
N GLY A 122 -2.68 3.16 13.18
CA GLY A 122 -2.52 4.56 13.56
C GLY A 122 -1.16 4.82 14.22
N ALA A 123 -1.02 5.98 14.88
CA ALA A 123 0.26 6.40 15.48
C ALA A 123 0.79 5.46 16.58
N ALA A 124 -0.06 4.60 17.13
CA ALA A 124 0.37 3.57 18.09
C ALA A 124 1.11 2.41 17.42
N ASP A 125 0.91 2.24 16.12
CA ASP A 125 1.45 1.14 15.34
C ASP A 125 2.84 1.44 14.76
N ALA A 126 3.48 0.39 14.31
CA ALA A 126 4.67 0.42 13.46
C ALA A 126 4.50 -0.58 12.31
N ILE A 127 4.83 -0.15 11.10
CA ILE A 127 4.58 -0.88 9.87
C ILE A 127 5.87 -1.50 9.36
N TYR A 128 5.85 -2.80 9.06
CA TYR A 128 6.90 -3.50 8.36
C TYR A 128 6.51 -3.66 6.89
N LEU A 129 7.14 -2.87 6.01
CA LEU A 129 6.98 -2.97 4.57
C LEU A 129 7.83 -4.10 4.02
N LEU A 130 7.25 -4.99 3.25
CA LEU A 130 7.98 -6.06 2.59
C LEU A 130 7.54 -6.27 1.13
N MET A 131 8.45 -6.79 0.33
CA MET A 131 8.15 -7.27 -1.02
C MET A 131 7.97 -8.77 -1.00
N PRO A 132 6.78 -9.30 -1.32
CA PRO A 132 6.49 -10.74 -1.25
C PRO A 132 7.50 -11.58 -2.01
N ASP A 133 7.81 -11.21 -3.24
CA ASP A 133 8.75 -11.90 -4.12
C ASP A 133 10.18 -11.96 -3.58
N ARG A 134 10.58 -11.04 -2.67
CA ARG A 134 11.94 -10.84 -2.18
C ARG A 134 12.14 -11.15 -0.69
N PHE A 135 11.08 -11.52 0.01
CA PHE A 135 11.14 -11.68 1.46
C PHE A 135 11.46 -13.11 1.90
N ALA A 136 10.67 -14.08 1.47
CA ALA A 136 10.93 -15.49 1.78
C ALA A 136 10.13 -16.42 0.88
N SER A 137 10.73 -17.55 0.51
CA SER A 137 10.08 -18.62 -0.26
C SER A 137 9.61 -19.75 0.67
N GLY A 138 8.41 -20.24 0.45
CA GLY A 138 7.90 -21.47 1.05
C GLY A 138 8.25 -22.73 0.25
N GLY A 139 8.89 -22.57 -0.91
CA GLY A 139 9.31 -23.63 -1.82
C GLY A 139 9.04 -23.29 -3.29
N ALA A 140 9.71 -23.99 -4.20
CA ALA A 140 9.68 -23.69 -5.64
C ALA A 140 8.40 -24.12 -6.38
N ALA A 141 7.40 -24.67 -5.69
CA ALA A 141 6.21 -25.21 -6.34
C ALA A 141 5.41 -24.16 -7.14
N ASN A 142 5.46 -22.89 -6.71
CA ASN A 142 4.71 -21.80 -7.31
C ASN A 142 5.54 -20.95 -8.29
N ASP A 143 6.86 -21.16 -8.42
CA ASP A 143 7.78 -20.25 -9.11
C ASP A 143 7.40 -19.93 -10.57
N GLN A 144 6.75 -20.83 -11.25
CA GLN A 144 6.26 -20.63 -12.62
C GLN A 144 4.74 -20.47 -12.69
N ALA A 145 3.99 -21.35 -12.02
CA ALA A 145 2.52 -21.39 -11.93
C ALA A 145 1.76 -21.13 -13.25
N GLY A 146 2.37 -21.48 -14.40
CA GLY A 146 1.80 -21.26 -15.74
C GLY A 146 1.82 -19.80 -16.22
N MET A 147 2.51 -18.92 -15.53
CA MET A 147 2.63 -17.48 -15.85
C MET A 147 3.76 -17.21 -16.85
N ARG A 148 3.75 -15.99 -17.46
CA ARG A 148 4.75 -15.60 -18.48
C ARG A 148 6.16 -15.46 -17.93
N GLU A 149 6.31 -14.95 -16.73
CA GLU A 149 7.61 -14.76 -16.08
C GLU A 149 7.73 -15.73 -14.89
N GLY A 150 8.72 -16.61 -14.96
CA GLY A 150 9.09 -17.50 -13.86
C GLY A 150 10.18 -16.91 -12.98
N ALA A 151 10.52 -17.60 -11.88
CA ALA A 151 11.58 -17.19 -10.97
C ALA A 151 12.98 -17.39 -11.60
N ASN A 152 13.83 -16.37 -11.42
CA ASN A 152 15.24 -16.39 -11.72
C ASN A 152 16.00 -15.49 -10.73
N ARG A 153 16.34 -16.03 -9.58
CA ARG A 153 16.97 -15.31 -8.47
C ARG A 153 18.36 -14.71 -8.80
N ALA A 154 18.99 -15.15 -9.89
CA ALA A 154 20.27 -14.59 -10.33
C ALA A 154 20.16 -13.24 -11.04
N ASP A 155 18.97 -12.87 -11.48
CA ASP A 155 18.70 -11.63 -12.20
C ASP A 155 17.88 -10.67 -11.32
N PRO A 156 18.44 -9.53 -10.88
CA PRO A 156 17.79 -8.64 -9.91
C PRO A 156 16.48 -8.01 -10.40
N VAL A 157 16.19 -8.03 -11.71
CA VAL A 157 14.95 -7.50 -12.28
C VAL A 157 13.91 -8.57 -12.58
N LYS A 158 14.22 -9.84 -12.28
CA LYS A 158 13.31 -10.98 -12.41
C LYS A 158 12.62 -11.30 -11.08
N ARG A 159 11.66 -12.20 -11.13
CA ARG A 159 11.08 -12.77 -9.91
C ARG A 159 12.08 -13.68 -9.20
N HIS A 160 12.03 -13.69 -7.87
CA HIS A 160 12.92 -14.50 -7.04
C HIS A 160 12.20 -15.65 -6.30
N GLY A 161 10.86 -15.70 -6.39
CA GLY A 161 10.09 -16.84 -5.89
C GLY A 161 9.74 -16.78 -4.40
N GLY A 162 9.76 -15.59 -3.78
CA GLY A 162 9.11 -15.40 -2.48
C GLY A 162 7.59 -15.52 -2.60
N ASP A 163 6.92 -16.02 -1.54
CA ASP A 163 5.51 -16.36 -1.57
C ASP A 163 4.79 -16.19 -0.21
N LEU A 164 3.47 -16.42 -0.19
CA LEU A 164 2.64 -16.33 1.03
C LEU A 164 3.02 -17.36 2.10
N ALA A 165 3.49 -18.53 1.71
CA ALA A 165 3.91 -19.56 2.64
C ALA A 165 5.20 -19.16 3.36
N GLY A 166 6.18 -18.62 2.62
CA GLY A 166 7.40 -18.05 3.16
C GLY A 166 7.12 -16.85 4.06
N MET A 167 6.28 -15.91 3.61
CA MET A 167 5.85 -14.77 4.44
C MET A 167 5.19 -15.22 5.74
N ARG A 168 4.29 -16.20 5.68
CA ARG A 168 3.59 -16.74 6.85
C ARG A 168 4.54 -17.38 7.86
N ALA A 169 5.57 -18.09 7.39
CA ALA A 169 6.58 -18.71 8.23
C ALA A 169 7.43 -17.70 9.02
N ARG A 170 7.47 -16.43 8.57
CA ARG A 170 8.30 -15.36 9.16
C ARG A 170 7.50 -14.32 9.98
N LEU A 171 6.22 -14.52 10.23
CA LEU A 171 5.38 -13.59 11.01
C LEU A 171 5.90 -13.40 12.45
N ASP A 172 6.41 -14.44 13.08
CA ASP A 172 6.97 -14.34 14.44
C ASP A 172 8.22 -13.43 14.47
N TYR A 173 9.06 -13.48 13.44
CA TYR A 173 10.20 -12.56 13.30
C TYR A 173 9.76 -11.10 13.25
N ILE A 174 8.74 -10.79 12.46
CA ILE A 174 8.18 -9.42 12.33
C ILE A 174 7.62 -8.95 13.67
N ARG A 175 6.85 -9.80 14.38
CA ARG A 175 6.34 -9.51 15.71
C ARG A 175 7.47 -9.24 16.72
N ASP A 176 8.49 -10.08 16.72
CA ASP A 176 9.60 -10.01 17.67
C ASP A 176 10.49 -8.79 17.45
N LEU A 177 10.56 -8.27 16.23
CA LEU A 177 11.17 -6.96 15.94
C LEU A 177 10.38 -5.78 16.52
N GLY A 178 9.10 -5.98 16.86
CA GLY A 178 8.25 -4.93 17.47
C GLY A 178 7.24 -4.31 16.54
N PHE A 179 7.05 -4.82 15.33
CA PHE A 179 6.06 -4.32 14.38
C PHE A 179 4.66 -4.89 14.67
N THR A 180 3.65 -4.04 14.50
CA THR A 180 2.24 -4.38 14.72
C THR A 180 1.44 -4.45 13.43
N MET A 181 2.02 -3.96 12.33
CA MET A 181 1.43 -4.02 11.00
C MET A 181 2.44 -4.54 9.99
N VAL A 182 1.95 -5.24 8.98
CA VAL A 182 2.72 -5.62 7.80
C VAL A 182 2.04 -5.05 6.57
N TRP A 183 2.83 -4.44 5.71
CA TRP A 183 2.42 -3.95 4.39
C TRP A 183 3.22 -4.70 3.32
N PRO A 184 2.66 -5.76 2.69
CA PRO A 184 3.21 -6.34 1.47
C PRO A 184 2.94 -5.41 0.27
N THR A 185 3.91 -5.24 -0.62
CA THR A 185 3.64 -4.66 -1.95
C THR A 185 2.60 -5.50 -2.69
N PRO A 186 2.00 -5.04 -3.83
CA PRO A 186 0.82 -5.68 -4.40
C PRO A 186 0.97 -7.18 -4.62
N LEU A 187 -0.03 -7.94 -4.16
CA LEU A 187 -0.11 -9.40 -4.24
C LEU A 187 -1.02 -9.89 -5.37
N LEU A 188 -1.75 -8.97 -6.04
CA LEU A 188 -2.64 -9.33 -7.14
C LEU A 188 -1.86 -9.85 -8.34
N GLU A 189 -2.54 -10.65 -9.18
CA GLU A 189 -1.95 -11.22 -10.38
C GLU A 189 -1.27 -10.14 -11.24
N ASN A 190 -0.01 -10.39 -11.59
CA ASN A 190 0.79 -9.53 -12.45
C ASN A 190 1.47 -10.37 -13.53
N ASP A 191 0.70 -10.88 -14.50
CA ASP A 191 1.18 -11.73 -15.57
C ASP A 191 1.82 -10.92 -16.71
N GLN A 192 2.77 -10.04 -16.36
CA GLN A 192 3.61 -9.34 -17.33
C GLN A 192 4.78 -10.23 -17.76
N PRO A 193 5.34 -10.04 -18.96
CA PRO A 193 6.46 -10.83 -19.47
C PRO A 193 7.80 -10.49 -18.81
N SER A 194 7.88 -9.36 -18.09
CA SER A 194 9.07 -8.88 -17.40
C SER A 194 8.68 -7.94 -16.26
N TYR A 195 9.57 -7.80 -15.27
CA TYR A 195 9.39 -6.94 -14.10
C TYR A 195 8.13 -7.27 -13.27
N SER A 196 7.56 -8.46 -13.41
CA SER A 196 6.29 -8.78 -12.73
C SER A 196 6.43 -8.91 -11.21
N TYR A 197 7.67 -8.95 -10.70
CA TYR A 197 7.97 -9.10 -9.27
C TYR A 197 7.44 -7.95 -8.39
N HIS A 198 7.30 -6.74 -8.95
CA HIS A 198 6.88 -5.57 -8.16
C HIS A 198 5.37 -5.53 -7.88
N GLY A 199 4.53 -6.16 -8.72
CA GLY A 199 3.10 -6.29 -8.50
C GLY A 199 2.22 -5.15 -9.01
N TYR A 200 2.79 -3.99 -9.39
CA TYR A 200 2.01 -2.77 -9.72
C TYR A 200 1.35 -2.78 -11.10
N SER A 201 1.79 -3.63 -12.04
CA SER A 201 1.15 -3.80 -13.37
C SER A 201 0.15 -4.96 -13.37
N LEU A 202 -0.85 -4.89 -12.50
CA LEU A 202 -1.79 -5.98 -12.22
C LEU A 202 -2.59 -6.41 -13.47
N THR A 203 -2.92 -7.70 -13.53
CA THR A 203 -3.65 -8.32 -14.65
C THR A 203 -5.00 -8.93 -14.25
N ASP A 204 -5.30 -8.98 -12.96
CA ASP A 204 -6.60 -9.41 -12.41
C ASP A 204 -6.85 -8.77 -11.03
N TYR A 205 -7.99 -8.11 -10.85
CA TYR A 205 -8.34 -7.42 -9.62
C TYR A 205 -8.85 -8.32 -8.48
N TYR A 206 -9.32 -9.53 -8.81
CA TYR A 206 -9.93 -10.44 -7.83
C TYR A 206 -9.11 -11.71 -7.59
N ARG A 207 -7.90 -11.77 -8.11
CA ARG A 207 -7.03 -12.93 -8.01
C ARG A 207 -5.67 -12.56 -7.42
N ILE A 208 -5.25 -13.29 -6.39
CA ILE A 208 -3.86 -13.28 -5.93
C ILE A 208 -2.99 -13.92 -7.02
N ASP A 209 -1.80 -13.38 -7.25
CA ASP A 209 -0.84 -13.96 -8.20
C ASP A 209 -0.54 -15.41 -7.82
N PRO A 210 -0.78 -16.37 -8.72
CA PRO A 210 -0.62 -17.79 -8.39
C PRO A 210 0.82 -18.16 -8.01
N ARG A 211 1.82 -17.32 -8.36
CA ARG A 211 3.21 -17.49 -7.91
C ARG A 211 3.39 -17.11 -6.44
N PHE A 212 2.51 -16.29 -5.89
CA PHE A 212 2.44 -16.03 -4.45
C PHE A 212 1.55 -17.03 -3.72
N GLY A 213 0.56 -17.61 -4.40
CA GLY A 213 -0.44 -18.51 -3.83
C GLY A 213 -1.84 -18.22 -4.33
N SER A 214 -2.85 -18.55 -3.53
CA SER A 214 -4.27 -18.37 -3.84
C SER A 214 -4.93 -17.31 -2.95
N ASN A 215 -6.15 -16.89 -3.32
CA ASN A 215 -6.99 -16.03 -2.49
C ASN A 215 -7.22 -16.64 -1.09
N ALA A 216 -7.40 -17.97 -1.01
CA ALA A 216 -7.60 -18.65 0.25
C ALA A 216 -6.34 -18.59 1.13
N GLU A 217 -5.17 -18.84 0.57
CA GLU A 217 -3.88 -18.73 1.29
C GLU A 217 -3.59 -17.30 1.75
N PHE A 218 -3.97 -16.28 0.96
CA PHE A 218 -3.87 -14.90 1.41
C PHE A 218 -4.78 -14.62 2.61
N ARG A 219 -6.03 -15.07 2.59
CA ARG A 219 -6.93 -14.98 3.75
C ARG A 219 -6.36 -15.68 4.97
N ASP A 220 -5.77 -16.87 4.78
CA ASP A 220 -5.16 -17.65 5.86
C ASP A 220 -3.87 -17.00 6.39
N TYR A 221 -3.09 -16.33 5.52
CA TYR A 221 -1.96 -15.49 5.91
C TYR A 221 -2.42 -14.32 6.81
N VAL A 222 -3.47 -13.60 6.40
CA VAL A 222 -4.02 -12.49 7.19
C VAL A 222 -4.55 -12.99 8.53
N ALA A 223 -5.24 -14.13 8.56
CA ALA A 223 -5.71 -14.73 9.80
C ALA A 223 -4.55 -15.12 10.74
N ALA A 224 -3.46 -15.69 10.18
CA ALA A 224 -2.26 -16.04 10.94
C ALA A 224 -1.52 -14.79 11.48
N ALA A 225 -1.48 -13.69 10.74
CA ALA A 225 -0.93 -12.42 11.17
C ALA A 225 -1.77 -11.83 12.32
N ASN A 226 -3.09 -11.75 12.13
CA ASN A 226 -4.02 -11.24 13.14
C ASN A 226 -3.96 -12.03 14.46
N ALA A 227 -3.81 -13.37 14.39
CA ALA A 227 -3.65 -14.22 15.58
C ALA A 227 -2.35 -13.90 16.37
N ARG A 228 -1.38 -13.24 15.75
CA ARG A 228 -0.12 -12.79 16.37
C ARG A 228 -0.16 -11.31 16.79
N GLY A 229 -1.30 -10.65 16.65
CA GLY A 229 -1.43 -9.21 16.90
C GLY A 229 -0.82 -8.33 15.80
N ILE A 230 -0.64 -8.86 14.60
CA ILE A 230 -0.13 -8.14 13.43
C ILE A 230 -1.31 -7.89 12.47
N GLY A 231 -1.64 -6.63 12.21
CA GLY A 231 -2.58 -6.26 11.16
C GLY A 231 -1.93 -6.30 9.77
N VAL A 232 -2.75 -6.48 8.73
CA VAL A 232 -2.28 -6.49 7.34
C VAL A 232 -2.86 -5.29 6.61
N ILE A 233 -1.97 -4.50 6.00
CA ILE A 233 -2.28 -3.39 5.09
C ILE A 233 -2.15 -3.93 3.67
N LYS A 234 -3.23 -3.83 2.88
CA LYS A 234 -3.17 -4.24 1.47
C LYS A 234 -2.79 -3.06 0.60
N ASP A 235 -1.77 -3.26 -0.23
CA ASP A 235 -1.42 -2.36 -1.32
C ASP A 235 -2.40 -2.55 -2.48
N ILE A 236 -3.00 -1.47 -2.96
CA ILE A 236 -3.94 -1.46 -4.07
C ILE A 236 -3.53 -0.41 -5.11
N VAL A 237 -3.93 -0.64 -6.34
CA VAL A 237 -3.64 0.23 -7.48
C VAL A 237 -4.97 0.60 -8.14
N LEU A 238 -5.37 1.86 -8.03
CA LEU A 238 -6.62 2.37 -8.60
C LEU A 238 -6.40 3.16 -9.89
N ASN A 239 -5.18 3.67 -10.10
CA ASN A 239 -4.86 4.54 -11.22
C ASN A 239 -4.76 3.78 -12.55
N HIS A 240 -4.15 2.62 -12.57
CA HIS A 240 -3.77 1.91 -13.80
C HIS A 240 -3.87 0.40 -13.67
N ILE A 241 -3.79 -0.29 -14.81
CA ILE A 241 -3.66 -1.75 -14.92
C ILE A 241 -2.41 -2.11 -15.74
N GLY A 242 -2.07 -3.39 -15.79
CA GLY A 242 -1.04 -3.87 -16.71
C GLY A 242 -1.55 -4.07 -18.13
N THR A 243 -0.70 -3.87 -19.15
CA THR A 243 -1.07 -4.13 -20.57
C THR A 243 -1.48 -5.57 -20.85
N LYS A 244 -1.20 -6.50 -19.94
CA LYS A 244 -1.64 -7.90 -20.04
C LYS A 244 -2.91 -8.19 -19.23
N HIS A 245 -3.52 -7.19 -18.61
CA HIS A 245 -4.83 -7.33 -17.99
C HIS A 245 -5.82 -7.89 -19.02
N TRP A 246 -6.69 -8.80 -18.59
CA TRP A 246 -7.61 -9.47 -19.50
C TRP A 246 -8.58 -8.49 -20.19
N TRP A 247 -8.88 -7.33 -19.60
CA TRP A 247 -9.63 -6.25 -20.24
C TRP A 247 -8.97 -5.70 -21.50
N MET A 248 -7.64 -5.66 -21.57
CA MET A 248 -6.93 -5.13 -22.76
C MET A 248 -7.14 -5.95 -24.03
N ARG A 249 -7.69 -7.16 -23.91
CA ARG A 249 -8.09 -7.99 -25.08
C ARG A 249 -9.53 -7.76 -25.50
N ASP A 250 -10.37 -7.28 -24.55
CA ASP A 250 -11.82 -7.10 -24.73
C ASP A 250 -12.29 -6.06 -23.72
N LEU A 251 -12.10 -4.76 -24.05
CA LEU A 251 -12.42 -3.65 -23.14
C LEU A 251 -13.92 -3.59 -22.82
N PRO A 252 -14.32 -3.41 -21.56
CA PRO A 252 -15.73 -3.29 -21.20
C PRO A 252 -16.46 -2.12 -21.88
N ALA A 253 -15.78 -1.00 -22.11
CA ALA A 253 -16.26 0.17 -22.83
C ALA A 253 -15.07 0.88 -23.51
N ARG A 254 -15.34 1.69 -24.54
CA ARG A 254 -14.28 2.43 -25.27
C ARG A 254 -13.54 3.43 -24.38
N ASP A 255 -14.24 4.01 -23.41
CA ASP A 255 -13.72 4.99 -22.45
C ASP A 255 -13.32 4.36 -21.11
N TRP A 256 -13.08 3.03 -21.07
CA TRP A 256 -12.62 2.32 -19.89
C TRP A 256 -11.19 2.71 -19.50
N ILE A 257 -10.36 2.92 -20.52
CA ILE A 257 -8.95 3.33 -20.43
C ILE A 257 -8.82 4.70 -21.07
N ASN A 258 -8.13 5.62 -20.40
CA ASN A 258 -7.79 6.92 -20.97
C ASN A 258 -6.85 6.74 -22.17
N HIS A 259 -7.11 7.47 -23.25
CA HIS A 259 -6.44 7.33 -24.55
C HIS A 259 -6.59 5.94 -25.23
N GLY A 260 -7.50 5.09 -24.75
CA GLY A 260 -7.78 3.78 -25.32
C GLY A 260 -6.54 2.87 -25.33
N ASN A 261 -6.14 2.37 -26.51
CA ASN A 261 -4.96 1.52 -26.67
C ASN A 261 -3.69 2.30 -27.05
N SER A 262 -3.69 3.64 -26.96
CA SER A 262 -2.56 4.48 -27.36
C SER A 262 -1.80 4.95 -26.13
N PHE A 263 -0.51 4.64 -26.05
CA PHE A 263 0.35 5.16 -25.00
C PHE A 263 0.52 6.68 -25.14
N VAL A 264 0.01 7.40 -24.18
CA VAL A 264 0.18 8.84 -23.98
C VAL A 264 0.73 9.02 -22.58
N PRO A 265 2.05 9.27 -22.39
CA PRO A 265 2.64 9.32 -21.06
C PRO A 265 2.11 10.50 -20.24
N THR A 266 1.93 10.30 -18.93
CA THR A 266 1.72 11.42 -17.99
C THR A 266 2.93 12.37 -18.01
N ASN A 267 2.70 13.66 -17.70
CA ASN A 267 3.82 14.61 -17.55
C ASN A 267 4.51 14.50 -16.18
N ASN A 268 4.02 13.66 -15.27
CA ASN A 268 4.56 13.44 -13.92
C ASN A 268 4.74 14.72 -13.08
N GLN A 269 3.94 15.76 -13.35
CA GLN A 269 4.01 17.04 -12.64
C GLN A 269 2.93 17.12 -11.56
N HIS A 270 3.22 16.66 -10.36
CA HIS A 270 2.30 16.61 -9.21
C HIS A 270 1.63 17.97 -8.91
N THR A 271 2.32 19.09 -9.22
CA THR A 271 1.76 20.45 -9.09
C THR A 271 0.47 20.63 -9.88
N MET A 272 0.25 19.90 -10.97
CA MET A 272 -0.96 19.99 -11.80
C MET A 272 -2.24 19.77 -11.01
N ALA A 273 -2.18 18.98 -9.93
CA ALA A 273 -3.33 18.73 -9.07
C ALA A 273 -3.81 19.98 -8.31
N GLN A 274 -2.91 20.90 -7.99
CA GLN A 274 -3.14 22.06 -7.11
C GLN A 274 -3.01 23.41 -7.82
N ASP A 275 -2.34 23.46 -8.96
CA ASP A 275 -2.02 24.69 -9.67
C ASP A 275 -3.29 25.28 -10.31
N ILE A 276 -3.75 26.40 -9.78
CA ILE A 276 -4.92 27.13 -10.31
C ILE A 276 -4.67 27.80 -11.66
N HIS A 277 -3.42 27.91 -12.09
CA HIS A 277 -3.00 28.52 -13.35
C HIS A 277 -2.62 27.48 -14.42
N ALA A 278 -2.64 26.19 -14.08
CA ALA A 278 -2.29 25.13 -15.03
C ALA A 278 -3.22 25.15 -16.24
N ALA A 279 -2.62 25.07 -17.43
CA ALA A 279 -3.37 24.88 -18.67
C ALA A 279 -4.20 23.57 -18.58
N PRO A 280 -5.47 23.57 -19.06
CA PRO A 280 -6.31 22.40 -18.99
C PRO A 280 -5.68 21.14 -19.63
N GLU A 281 -4.96 21.32 -20.73
CA GLU A 281 -4.29 20.24 -21.47
C GLU A 281 -3.12 19.62 -20.66
N GLU A 282 -2.36 20.45 -19.92
CA GLU A 282 -1.29 19.98 -19.06
C GLU A 282 -1.85 19.23 -17.85
N ARG A 283 -2.94 19.75 -17.28
CA ARG A 283 -3.64 19.09 -16.18
C ARG A 283 -4.23 17.74 -16.63
N ALA A 284 -4.91 17.71 -17.79
CA ALA A 284 -5.43 16.48 -18.37
C ALA A 284 -4.28 15.49 -18.64
N ARG A 285 -3.12 15.97 -19.11
CA ARG A 285 -1.95 15.14 -19.34
C ARG A 285 -1.43 14.47 -18.05
N PHE A 286 -1.54 15.12 -16.91
CA PHE A 286 -1.18 14.56 -15.61
C PHE A 286 -2.15 13.44 -15.19
N PHE A 287 -3.46 13.72 -15.21
CA PHE A 287 -4.48 12.79 -14.69
C PHE A 287 -4.87 11.67 -15.66
N ASP A 288 -4.77 11.89 -16.96
CA ASP A 288 -5.24 10.96 -17.98
C ASP A 288 -4.07 10.22 -18.67
N GLY A 289 -2.83 10.68 -18.45
CA GLY A 289 -1.66 10.07 -19.07
C GLY A 289 -1.27 8.75 -18.39
N TRP A 290 -0.84 7.78 -19.20
CA TRP A 290 -0.35 6.51 -18.68
C TRP A 290 0.93 6.70 -17.87
N PHE A 291 1.03 6.03 -16.73
CA PHE A 291 2.19 6.12 -15.85
C PHE A 291 3.47 5.68 -16.56
N VAL A 292 3.45 4.53 -17.21
CA VAL A 292 4.45 4.06 -18.16
C VAL A 292 3.75 3.26 -19.29
N GLU A 293 4.46 2.93 -20.35
CA GLU A 293 3.90 2.22 -21.50
C GLU A 293 3.20 0.90 -21.15
N THR A 294 3.64 0.23 -20.10
CA THR A 294 3.06 -1.05 -19.64
C THR A 294 1.93 -0.89 -18.64
N MET A 295 1.55 0.36 -18.28
CA MET A 295 0.54 0.67 -17.27
C MET A 295 -0.55 1.60 -17.84
N PRO A 296 -1.52 1.06 -18.62
CA PRO A 296 -2.68 1.80 -19.11
C PRO A 296 -3.48 2.45 -17.99
N ASP A 297 -3.77 3.73 -18.16
CA ASP A 297 -4.49 4.54 -17.19
C ASP A 297 -5.99 4.30 -17.24
N LEU A 298 -6.61 4.07 -16.08
CA LEU A 298 -8.06 3.84 -15.95
C LEU A 298 -8.84 5.16 -15.95
N ASN A 299 -9.93 5.20 -16.67
CA ASN A 299 -10.84 6.36 -16.62
C ASN A 299 -11.81 6.25 -15.44
N GLN A 300 -11.40 6.71 -14.25
CA GLN A 300 -12.24 6.68 -13.04
C GLN A 300 -13.46 7.62 -13.12
N ARG A 301 -13.53 8.54 -14.10
CA ARG A 301 -14.73 9.35 -14.37
C ARG A 301 -15.85 8.54 -15.02
N ASN A 302 -15.54 7.38 -15.61
CA ASN A 302 -16.57 6.43 -16.02
C ASN A 302 -17.18 5.79 -14.75
N PRO A 303 -18.50 5.93 -14.50
CA PRO A 303 -19.13 5.46 -13.28
C PRO A 303 -19.08 3.95 -13.10
N LEU A 304 -18.95 3.18 -14.17
CA LEU A 304 -18.80 1.72 -14.10
C LEU A 304 -17.40 1.34 -13.61
N VAL A 305 -16.35 2.04 -14.07
CA VAL A 305 -14.98 1.89 -13.58
C VAL A 305 -14.91 2.28 -12.10
N ALA A 306 -15.42 3.45 -11.74
CA ALA A 306 -15.44 3.93 -10.36
C ALA A 306 -16.11 2.92 -9.41
N ARG A 307 -17.31 2.46 -9.77
CA ARG A 307 -18.07 1.48 -8.99
C ARG A 307 -17.32 0.14 -8.85
N TYR A 308 -16.72 -0.32 -9.92
CA TYR A 308 -15.93 -1.56 -9.92
C TYR A 308 -14.74 -1.47 -8.94
N LEU A 309 -13.96 -0.38 -9.00
CA LEU A 309 -12.80 -0.17 -8.13
C LEU A 309 -13.18 -0.02 -6.64
N ILE A 310 -14.27 0.71 -6.36
CA ILE A 310 -14.83 0.83 -5.00
C ILE A 310 -15.21 -0.55 -4.47
N GLN A 311 -15.99 -1.32 -5.22
CA GLN A 311 -16.45 -2.65 -4.81
C GLN A 311 -15.28 -3.64 -4.66
N ASN A 312 -14.26 -3.56 -5.50
CA ASN A 312 -13.05 -4.36 -5.38
C ASN A 312 -12.35 -4.11 -4.03
N THR A 313 -12.20 -2.84 -3.65
CA THR A 313 -11.60 -2.48 -2.34
C THR A 313 -12.41 -3.02 -1.18
N LEU A 314 -13.73 -2.81 -1.17
CA LEU A 314 -14.62 -3.31 -0.12
C LEU A 314 -14.60 -4.84 -0.05
N TRP A 315 -14.56 -5.48 -1.22
CA TRP A 315 -14.47 -6.94 -1.31
C TRP A 315 -13.21 -7.49 -0.64
N TRP A 316 -12.03 -6.93 -0.94
CA TRP A 316 -10.78 -7.39 -0.33
C TRP A 316 -10.74 -7.13 1.18
N ILE A 317 -11.24 -5.98 1.64
CA ILE A 317 -11.33 -5.67 3.07
C ILE A 317 -12.17 -6.74 3.80
N GLU A 318 -13.35 -7.07 3.29
CA GLU A 318 -14.22 -8.06 3.93
C GLU A 318 -13.71 -9.48 3.76
N TYR A 319 -13.26 -9.87 2.56
CA TYR A 319 -12.79 -11.20 2.24
C TYR A 319 -11.60 -11.63 3.10
N ALA A 320 -10.60 -10.77 3.22
CA ALA A 320 -9.34 -11.09 3.88
C ALA A 320 -9.25 -10.58 5.33
N ASN A 321 -10.21 -9.78 5.81
CA ASN A 321 -10.14 -9.14 7.13
C ASN A 321 -8.94 -8.20 7.30
N LEU A 322 -8.76 -7.30 6.36
CA LEU A 322 -7.65 -6.35 6.33
C LEU A 322 -7.74 -5.32 7.47
N SER A 323 -6.59 -4.82 7.89
CA SER A 323 -6.45 -3.78 8.93
C SER A 323 -6.09 -2.41 8.36
N GLY A 324 -5.94 -2.28 7.06
CA GLY A 324 -5.63 -1.01 6.39
C GLY A 324 -5.47 -1.17 4.89
N ILE A 325 -5.40 -0.03 4.22
CA ILE A 325 -5.15 0.09 2.78
C ILE A 325 -4.01 1.07 2.55
N ARG A 326 -3.10 0.74 1.65
CA ARG A 326 -2.20 1.71 0.99
C ARG A 326 -2.63 1.82 -0.46
N GLU A 327 -2.83 3.02 -0.92
CA GLU A 327 -3.18 3.30 -2.31
C GLU A 327 -1.97 3.89 -3.03
N ASP A 328 -1.62 3.20 -4.11
CA ASP A 328 -0.50 3.52 -4.99
C ASP A 328 -0.80 4.72 -5.88
N THR A 329 0.22 5.55 -6.15
CA THR A 329 0.12 6.69 -7.07
C THR A 329 -1.14 7.55 -6.87
N TYR A 330 -1.50 7.82 -5.60
CA TYR A 330 -2.78 8.42 -5.20
C TYR A 330 -3.15 9.67 -6.00
N SER A 331 -2.21 10.59 -6.17
CA SER A 331 -2.47 11.89 -6.81
C SER A 331 -2.68 11.82 -8.32
N TYR A 332 -2.39 10.71 -8.97
CA TYR A 332 -2.60 10.55 -10.42
C TYR A 332 -4.05 10.22 -10.78
N SER A 333 -4.80 9.63 -9.86
CA SER A 333 -6.22 9.31 -10.07
C SER A 333 -7.13 10.53 -10.01
N ASP A 334 -8.33 10.43 -10.61
CA ASP A 334 -9.34 11.49 -10.55
C ASP A 334 -9.72 11.86 -9.11
N LYS A 335 -9.68 13.16 -8.78
CA LYS A 335 -9.88 13.65 -7.41
C LYS A 335 -11.28 13.40 -6.85
N ASP A 336 -12.31 13.48 -7.68
CA ASP A 336 -13.68 13.27 -7.25
C ASP A 336 -13.95 11.80 -7.01
N PHE A 337 -13.43 10.93 -7.87
CA PHE A 337 -13.41 9.49 -7.65
C PHE A 337 -12.70 9.12 -6.35
N LEU A 338 -11.51 9.66 -6.08
CA LEU A 338 -10.77 9.37 -4.84
C LEU A 338 -11.57 9.74 -3.59
N ASN A 339 -12.32 10.84 -3.64
CA ASN A 339 -13.21 11.21 -2.54
C ASN A 339 -14.40 10.27 -2.41
N GLU A 340 -15.03 9.88 -3.52
CA GLU A 340 -16.13 8.90 -3.52
C GLU A 340 -15.64 7.56 -2.93
N TRP A 341 -14.50 7.08 -3.40
CA TRP A 341 -13.89 5.84 -2.93
C TRP A 341 -13.58 5.88 -1.42
N ASN A 342 -12.93 6.94 -0.90
CA ASN A 342 -12.64 7.08 0.52
C ASN A 342 -13.93 7.14 1.36
N ARG A 343 -14.97 7.87 0.89
CA ARG A 343 -16.27 7.92 1.58
C ARG A 343 -16.92 6.55 1.62
N ALA A 344 -16.87 5.79 0.53
CA ALA A 344 -17.44 4.43 0.47
C ALA A 344 -16.73 3.49 1.46
N VAL A 345 -15.40 3.54 1.53
CA VAL A 345 -14.63 2.77 2.51
C VAL A 345 -14.99 3.18 3.95
N ALA A 346 -15.05 4.48 4.23
CA ALA A 346 -15.37 4.99 5.56
C ALA A 346 -16.82 4.70 5.99
N ALA A 347 -17.76 4.72 5.04
CA ALA A 347 -19.17 4.38 5.32
C ALA A 347 -19.34 2.90 5.68
N GLU A 348 -18.57 2.01 5.06
CA GLU A 348 -18.63 0.58 5.32
C GLU A 348 -17.78 0.15 6.51
N TYR A 349 -16.62 0.82 6.72
CA TYR A 349 -15.63 0.54 7.76
C TYR A 349 -15.16 1.85 8.42
N PRO A 350 -15.91 2.39 9.41
CA PRO A 350 -15.67 3.73 9.95
C PRO A 350 -14.29 3.94 10.59
N HIS A 351 -13.62 2.87 10.99
CA HIS A 351 -12.29 2.92 11.61
C HIS A 351 -11.15 2.59 10.64
N MET A 352 -11.47 2.23 9.38
CA MET A 352 -10.45 1.87 8.40
C MET A 352 -9.55 3.07 8.09
N ASN A 353 -8.26 2.89 8.26
CA ASN A 353 -7.27 3.87 7.82
C ASN A 353 -6.79 3.53 6.41
N VAL A 354 -6.68 4.56 5.61
CA VAL A 354 -6.15 4.52 4.25
C VAL A 354 -4.97 5.48 4.19
N VAL A 355 -3.84 5.01 3.68
CA VAL A 355 -2.70 5.85 3.36
C VAL A 355 -2.52 5.95 1.85
N GLY A 356 -2.47 7.18 1.35
CA GLY A 356 -2.24 7.48 -0.07
C GLY A 356 -0.79 7.92 -0.31
N GLU A 357 -0.25 7.48 -1.42
CA GLU A 357 1.08 7.87 -1.85
C GLU A 357 1.04 9.17 -2.66
N GLU A 358 1.64 10.22 -2.11
CA GLU A 358 2.02 11.44 -2.81
C GLU A 358 3.51 11.61 -2.70
N MET A 359 4.23 11.29 -3.78
CA MET A 359 5.70 11.28 -3.83
C MET A 359 6.26 12.67 -4.11
N ASP A 360 6.13 13.59 -3.14
CA ASP A 360 6.66 14.95 -3.25
C ASP A 360 7.40 15.36 -1.97
N ALA A 361 8.59 15.96 -2.13
CA ALA A 361 9.42 16.41 -1.01
C ALA A 361 8.92 17.71 -0.34
N ARG A 362 7.89 18.36 -0.87
CA ARG A 362 7.34 19.63 -0.39
C ARG A 362 6.14 19.42 0.53
N PRO A 363 6.17 19.86 1.80
CA PRO A 363 5.09 19.61 2.76
C PRO A 363 3.70 20.06 2.28
N HIS A 364 3.59 21.20 1.59
CA HIS A 364 2.30 21.70 1.11
C HIS A 364 1.69 20.85 -0.01
N MET A 365 2.52 20.17 -0.80
CA MET A 365 2.06 19.24 -1.83
C MET A 365 1.39 18.01 -1.21
N VAL A 366 2.03 17.45 -0.19
CA VAL A 366 1.54 16.28 0.54
C VAL A 366 0.33 16.63 1.41
N ALA A 367 0.39 17.77 2.13
CA ALA A 367 -0.69 18.21 3.02
C ALA A 367 -2.02 18.44 2.28
N TYR A 368 -1.97 18.87 1.02
CA TYR A 368 -3.14 19.08 0.18
C TYR A 368 -4.09 17.86 0.16
N TRP A 369 -3.54 16.67 0.21
CA TRP A 369 -4.28 15.41 0.12
C TRP A 369 -4.80 14.90 1.46
N GLN A 370 -4.41 15.51 2.59
CA GLN A 370 -4.89 15.02 3.90
C GLN A 370 -6.31 15.53 4.21
N LYS A 371 -7.17 14.62 4.68
CA LYS A 371 -8.51 14.93 5.15
C LYS A 371 -8.46 15.98 6.27
N GLY A 372 -9.29 17.01 6.14
CA GLY A 372 -9.40 18.11 7.11
C GLY A 372 -8.59 19.34 6.73
N VAL A 373 -7.69 19.26 5.75
CA VAL A 373 -6.99 20.44 5.20
C VAL A 373 -7.96 21.27 4.37
N VAL A 374 -7.86 22.60 4.49
CA VAL A 374 -8.68 23.55 3.73
C VAL A 374 -7.86 24.10 2.57
N ASN A 375 -8.08 23.55 1.39
CA ASN A 375 -7.41 23.97 0.16
C ASN A 375 -8.09 25.19 -0.47
N ARG A 376 -7.30 26.08 -1.08
CA ARG A 376 -7.80 27.34 -1.67
C ARG A 376 -8.57 27.15 -2.96
N ASP A 377 -8.34 26.06 -3.69
CA ASP A 377 -9.09 25.68 -4.88
C ASP A 377 -10.48 25.07 -4.56
N GLY A 378 -10.79 24.91 -3.26
CA GLY A 378 -12.03 24.34 -2.76
C GLY A 378 -12.02 22.82 -2.65
N TYR A 379 -10.97 22.13 -3.11
CA TYR A 379 -10.86 20.69 -2.96
C TYR A 379 -10.79 20.29 -1.49
N ARG A 380 -11.55 19.27 -1.13
CA ARG A 380 -11.59 18.71 0.23
C ARG A 380 -11.34 17.23 0.15
N SER A 381 -10.14 16.83 0.51
CA SER A 381 -9.77 15.41 0.52
C SER A 381 -10.45 14.63 1.63
N GLU A 382 -10.78 13.39 1.34
CA GLU A 382 -11.27 12.41 2.31
C GLU A 382 -10.18 11.40 2.74
N LEU A 383 -8.95 11.55 2.29
CA LEU A 383 -7.83 10.67 2.61
C LEU A 383 -7.31 10.88 4.04
N PRO A 384 -7.39 9.90 4.95
CA PRO A 384 -7.01 10.11 6.34
C PRO A 384 -5.50 10.27 6.56
N THR A 385 -4.68 9.51 5.84
CA THR A 385 -3.23 9.40 6.07
C THR A 385 -2.47 9.60 4.76
N VAL A 386 -1.37 10.34 4.81
CA VAL A 386 -0.45 10.57 3.68
C VAL A 386 0.96 10.13 4.04
N MET A 387 1.76 9.76 3.05
CA MET A 387 3.17 9.39 3.24
C MET A 387 4.04 10.66 3.36
N ASP A 388 4.88 10.74 4.40
CA ASP A 388 5.72 11.90 4.70
C ASP A 388 7.04 11.85 3.91
N PHE A 389 6.95 11.93 2.59
CA PHE A 389 8.13 12.09 1.72
C PHE A 389 8.97 13.32 2.07
N PRO A 390 8.36 14.47 2.48
CA PRO A 390 9.15 15.63 2.91
C PRO A 390 10.18 15.32 3.99
N LEU A 391 9.78 14.61 5.05
CA LEU A 391 10.71 14.24 6.12
C LEU A 391 11.67 13.13 5.67
N SER A 392 11.17 12.13 4.94
CA SER A 392 11.94 10.96 4.49
C SER A 392 13.06 11.34 3.53
N ASP A 393 12.80 12.26 2.59
CA ASP A 393 13.82 12.72 1.63
C ASP A 393 14.80 13.73 2.29
N THR A 394 14.32 14.56 3.22
CA THR A 394 15.15 15.59 3.86
C THR A 394 16.10 15.03 4.92
N ALA A 395 15.64 14.05 5.72
CA ALA A 395 16.40 13.62 6.89
C ALA A 395 17.79 13.02 6.58
N PRO A 396 17.97 12.10 5.61
CA PRO A 396 19.29 11.55 5.31
C PRO A 396 20.26 12.60 4.76
N GLU A 397 19.78 13.54 3.94
CA GLU A 397 20.59 14.67 3.46
C GLU A 397 21.02 15.55 4.61
N ALA A 398 20.11 15.96 5.50
CA ALA A 398 20.39 16.78 6.66
C ALA A 398 21.41 16.14 7.63
N LEU A 399 21.41 14.80 7.72
CA LEU A 399 22.37 14.07 8.55
C LEU A 399 23.79 14.04 7.95
N THR A 400 23.94 14.15 6.63
CA THR A 400 25.24 14.02 5.93
C THR A 400 25.87 15.36 5.55
N GLU A 401 25.04 16.37 5.24
CA GLU A 401 25.54 17.68 4.80
C GLU A 401 26.10 18.52 5.97
N PRO A 402 26.97 19.52 5.68
CA PRO A 402 27.51 20.44 6.71
C PRO A 402 26.40 21.28 7.38
N GLU A 403 26.61 21.63 8.66
CA GLU A 403 25.75 22.58 9.38
C GLU A 403 25.96 24.01 8.88
N THR A 404 24.89 24.67 8.46
CA THR A 404 24.83 26.10 8.12
C THR A 404 23.49 26.68 8.61
N SER A 405 23.22 27.95 8.31
CA SER A 405 21.91 28.56 8.61
C SER A 405 20.73 27.95 7.84
N THR A 406 20.98 27.22 6.74
CA THR A 406 19.95 26.64 5.85
C THR A 406 20.18 25.18 5.49
N ARG A 407 21.24 24.57 6.00
CA ARG A 407 21.62 23.18 5.72
C ARG A 407 21.93 22.44 7.02
N GLY A 408 21.90 21.13 6.96
CA GLY A 408 22.09 20.28 8.11
C GLY A 408 20.78 20.04 8.88
N LEU A 409 20.88 19.83 10.17
CA LEU A 409 19.74 19.46 11.02
C LEU A 409 18.64 20.53 11.06
N ILE A 410 18.93 21.78 10.69
CA ILE A 410 17.91 22.83 10.58
C ILE A 410 16.81 22.44 9.59
N ARG A 411 17.14 21.71 8.52
CA ARG A 411 16.16 21.26 7.52
C ARG A 411 15.14 20.29 8.13
N ILE A 412 15.58 19.36 9.01
CA ILE A 412 14.66 18.48 9.75
C ILE A 412 13.73 19.31 10.65
N TYR A 413 14.30 20.30 11.34
CA TYR A 413 13.51 21.20 12.18
C TYR A 413 12.44 21.94 11.37
N GLU A 414 12.78 22.47 10.19
CA GLU A 414 11.87 23.21 9.31
C GLU A 414 10.75 22.33 8.76
N ILE A 415 11.04 21.07 8.38
CA ILE A 415 10.00 20.11 7.95
C ILE A 415 9.01 19.84 9.08
N ILE A 416 9.50 19.61 10.30
CA ILE A 416 8.62 19.38 11.47
C ILE A 416 7.87 20.68 11.84
N ALA A 417 8.51 21.83 11.72
CA ALA A 417 7.87 23.13 11.96
C ALA A 417 6.74 23.41 10.94
N ALA A 418 6.77 22.80 9.76
CA ALA A 418 5.71 22.90 8.75
C ALA A 418 4.47 22.02 9.06
N ASP A 419 4.45 21.33 10.20
CA ASP A 419 3.30 20.49 10.62
C ASP A 419 1.97 21.27 10.70
N TYR A 420 2.00 22.59 10.79
CA TYR A 420 0.82 23.45 10.75
C TYR A 420 0.05 23.37 9.42
N LEU A 421 0.67 22.85 8.36
CA LEU A 421 0.03 22.62 7.06
C LEU A 421 -0.93 21.42 7.08
N TYR A 422 -0.69 20.47 7.96
CA TYR A 422 -1.46 19.24 8.06
C TYR A 422 -2.62 19.40 9.05
N ALA A 423 -3.74 18.78 8.77
CA ALA A 423 -4.86 18.74 9.71
C ALA A 423 -4.55 17.87 10.93
N ASP A 424 -3.80 16.79 10.74
CA ASP A 424 -3.35 15.89 11.81
C ASP A 424 -1.95 15.31 11.48
N PRO A 425 -0.87 15.87 12.02
CA PRO A 425 0.48 15.36 11.82
C PRO A 425 0.71 13.95 12.37
N MET A 426 -0.13 13.48 13.32
CA MET A 426 -0.04 12.12 13.86
C MET A 426 -0.51 11.06 12.84
N ARG A 427 -1.13 11.47 11.76
CA ARG A 427 -1.53 10.64 10.62
C ARG A 427 -0.57 10.73 9.42
N LEU A 428 0.66 11.14 9.63
CA LEU A 428 1.71 11.06 8.62
C LEU A 428 2.41 9.71 8.73
N MET A 429 2.55 8.98 7.62
CA MET A 429 3.38 7.77 7.58
C MET A 429 4.82 8.19 7.32
N VAL A 430 5.69 8.03 8.31
CA VAL A 430 7.12 8.40 8.26
C VAL A 430 7.99 7.17 8.03
N PHE A 431 9.07 7.29 7.28
CA PHE A 431 9.91 6.14 6.94
C PHE A 431 11.36 6.54 6.67
N PRO A 432 12.37 5.71 7.04
CA PRO A 432 13.77 5.96 6.71
C PRO A 432 14.07 5.68 5.23
N ASP A 433 13.44 4.64 4.71
CA ASP A 433 13.49 4.18 3.31
C ASP A 433 12.24 3.39 2.97
N ASN A 434 12.04 3.13 1.69
CA ASN A 434 10.98 2.26 1.18
C ASN A 434 11.43 1.55 -0.11
N HIS A 435 10.51 0.87 -0.78
CA HIS A 435 10.79 0.13 -2.02
C HIS A 435 11.03 1.03 -3.26
N ASP A 436 10.87 2.36 -3.14
CA ASP A 436 11.08 3.35 -4.20
C ASP A 436 12.22 4.34 -3.91
N ARG A 437 12.89 4.18 -2.78
CA ARG A 437 14.06 4.98 -2.37
C ARG A 437 15.28 4.10 -2.16
N PRO A 438 16.50 4.61 -2.39
CA PRO A 438 17.71 3.93 -1.97
C PRO A 438 17.65 3.54 -0.48
N ARG A 439 18.29 2.46 -0.10
CA ARG A 439 18.35 2.02 1.30
C ARG A 439 18.94 3.11 2.17
N ILE A 440 18.42 3.29 3.38
CA ILE A 440 18.89 4.34 4.31
C ILE A 440 20.40 4.31 4.50
N LEU A 441 21.00 3.14 4.56
CA LEU A 441 22.44 3.02 4.70
C LEU A 441 23.21 3.71 3.54
N ALA A 442 22.73 3.55 2.31
CA ALA A 442 23.33 4.23 1.15
C ALA A 442 23.08 5.74 1.17
N GLN A 443 21.88 6.17 1.61
CA GLN A 443 21.54 7.58 1.69
C GLN A 443 22.39 8.36 2.69
N VAL A 444 22.89 7.69 3.75
CA VAL A 444 23.78 8.28 4.76
C VAL A 444 25.24 7.85 4.59
N ASP A 445 25.70 7.66 3.35
CA ASP A 445 27.08 7.39 2.98
C ASP A 445 27.68 6.14 3.66
N ASN A 446 26.85 5.14 3.91
CA ASN A 446 27.17 3.89 4.61
C ASN A 446 27.59 4.06 6.09
N ASP A 447 27.27 5.17 6.71
CA ASP A 447 27.44 5.39 8.14
C ASP A 447 26.28 4.73 8.91
N VAL A 448 26.56 3.64 9.61
CA VAL A 448 25.52 2.85 10.34
C VAL A 448 24.94 3.64 11.51
N ASP A 449 25.72 4.50 12.15
CA ASP A 449 25.24 5.28 13.29
C ASP A 449 24.33 6.42 12.84
N LEU A 450 24.57 7.01 11.65
CA LEU A 450 23.63 7.94 11.02
C LEU A 450 22.37 7.22 10.54
N ALA A 451 22.49 5.97 10.04
CA ALA A 451 21.29 5.18 9.71
C ALA A 451 20.44 4.90 10.97
N LYS A 452 21.06 4.53 12.10
CA LYS A 452 20.36 4.40 13.39
C LYS A 452 19.72 5.72 13.84
N THR A 453 20.43 6.85 13.67
CA THR A 453 19.92 8.18 13.99
C THR A 453 18.65 8.50 13.18
N ASN A 454 18.63 8.16 11.89
CA ASN A 454 17.45 8.32 11.05
C ASN A 454 16.28 7.43 11.52
N VAL A 455 16.56 6.15 11.83
CA VAL A 455 15.54 5.23 12.38
C VAL A 455 14.99 5.72 13.73
N ILE A 456 15.84 6.29 14.61
CA ILE A 456 15.39 6.94 15.86
C ILE A 456 14.41 8.08 15.55
N LEU A 457 14.77 8.97 14.62
CA LEU A 457 13.91 10.08 14.20
C LEU A 457 12.54 9.56 13.77
N MET A 458 12.49 8.59 12.85
CA MET A 458 11.23 8.05 12.32
C MET A 458 10.41 7.33 13.39
N ALA A 459 11.06 6.61 14.31
CA ALA A 459 10.37 5.89 15.40
C ALA A 459 9.84 6.78 16.52
N THR A 460 10.40 7.97 16.73
CA THR A 460 10.11 8.79 17.91
C THR A 460 9.52 10.18 17.63
N THR A 461 9.54 10.65 16.38
CA THR A 461 8.85 11.88 15.97
C THR A 461 7.33 11.68 15.96
N ARG A 462 6.57 12.55 15.33
CA ARG A 462 5.11 12.35 15.13
C ARG A 462 4.85 11.35 14.01
N GLY A 463 3.64 10.80 13.94
CA GLY A 463 3.17 9.95 12.84
C GLY A 463 3.33 8.44 13.09
N ILE A 464 3.23 7.70 12.00
CA ILE A 464 3.15 6.24 11.93
C ILE A 464 4.44 5.74 11.26
N PRO A 465 5.40 5.16 12.01
CA PRO A 465 6.64 4.72 11.40
C PRO A 465 6.46 3.47 10.54
N GLN A 466 7.08 3.48 9.37
CA GLN A 466 7.24 2.34 8.48
C GLN A 466 8.73 2.04 8.31
N VAL A 467 9.13 0.78 8.34
CA VAL A 467 10.48 0.30 8.05
C VAL A 467 10.42 -0.72 6.91
N PHE A 468 11.30 -0.58 5.95
CA PHE A 468 11.42 -1.49 4.82
C PHE A 468 12.22 -2.72 5.23
N TYR A 469 11.77 -3.94 4.86
CA TYR A 469 12.46 -5.18 5.20
C TYR A 469 13.94 -5.13 4.85
N GLY A 470 14.76 -5.67 5.72
CA GLY A 470 16.22 -5.72 5.54
C GLY A 470 16.96 -4.45 5.99
N THR A 471 16.27 -3.34 6.33
CA THR A 471 16.89 -2.18 6.98
C THR A 471 17.50 -2.58 8.33
N GLU A 472 16.84 -3.47 9.06
CA GLU A 472 17.30 -4.01 10.34
C GLU A 472 18.54 -4.94 10.24
N VAL A 473 18.90 -5.36 9.04
CA VAL A 473 20.12 -6.16 8.77
C VAL A 473 21.04 -5.49 7.75
N LEU A 474 20.87 -4.17 7.57
CA LEU A 474 21.75 -3.33 6.75
C LEU A 474 21.87 -3.80 5.29
N ILE A 475 20.77 -4.19 4.65
CA ILE A 475 20.77 -4.43 3.21
C ILE A 475 21.25 -3.16 2.50
N LYS A 476 22.16 -3.34 1.55
CA LYS A 476 22.80 -2.26 0.80
C LYS A 476 22.12 -2.02 -0.53
N SER A 477 22.21 -0.79 -1.01
CA SER A 477 21.90 -0.39 -2.38
C SER A 477 22.90 0.65 -2.88
N PRO A 478 22.95 0.95 -4.18
CA PRO A 478 23.56 2.17 -4.67
C PRO A 478 22.84 3.41 -4.11
N LYS A 479 23.54 4.55 -4.04
CA LYS A 479 22.91 5.85 -3.72
C LYS A 479 22.01 6.33 -4.87
N GLN A 480 22.37 6.02 -6.11
CA GLN A 480 21.48 6.18 -7.25
C GLN A 480 20.44 5.05 -7.23
N ARG A 481 19.17 5.40 -7.46
CA ARG A 481 18.07 4.44 -7.49
C ARG A 481 18.33 3.34 -8.54
N ASP A 482 18.30 2.11 -8.08
CA ASP A 482 18.32 0.89 -8.88
C ASP A 482 17.34 -0.09 -8.24
N ASP A 483 16.16 -0.22 -8.81
CA ASP A 483 15.04 -0.97 -8.23
C ASP A 483 15.36 -2.46 -8.06
N GLY A 484 16.15 -3.05 -8.95
CA GLY A 484 16.57 -4.45 -8.84
C GLY A 484 17.46 -4.68 -7.61
N VAL A 485 18.36 -3.74 -7.33
CA VAL A 485 19.35 -3.85 -6.24
C VAL A 485 18.77 -3.40 -4.89
N LEU A 486 18.06 -2.27 -4.86
CA LEU A 486 17.48 -1.79 -3.59
C LEU A 486 16.41 -2.75 -3.03
N ARG A 487 15.76 -3.54 -3.91
CA ARG A 487 14.77 -4.57 -3.60
C ARG A 487 15.41 -5.95 -3.50
N ALA A 488 16.65 -6.02 -3.00
CA ALA A 488 17.39 -7.28 -2.81
C ALA A 488 16.65 -8.25 -1.87
N ASP A 489 16.97 -9.54 -2.00
CA ASP A 489 16.39 -10.59 -1.17
C ASP A 489 16.69 -10.40 0.31
N MET A 490 15.73 -10.77 1.16
CA MET A 490 15.96 -10.90 2.59
C MET A 490 16.89 -12.08 2.85
N PRO A 491 18.06 -11.89 3.49
CA PRO A 491 18.97 -12.99 3.79
C PRO A 491 18.32 -14.08 4.64
N GLY A 492 18.40 -15.33 4.22
CA GLY A 492 17.74 -16.47 4.87
C GLY A 492 16.31 -16.71 4.41
N GLY A 493 15.86 -16.00 3.37
CA GLY A 493 14.54 -16.20 2.76
C GLY A 493 14.44 -17.47 1.92
N TRP A 494 15.56 -18.04 1.50
CA TRP A 494 15.60 -19.24 0.65
C TRP A 494 16.45 -20.33 1.26
N GLU A 495 16.10 -21.57 0.97
CA GLU A 495 16.93 -22.72 1.34
C GLU A 495 18.33 -22.58 0.73
N GLY A 496 19.35 -22.88 1.53
CA GLY A 496 20.76 -22.79 1.13
C GLY A 496 21.41 -21.41 1.27
N ASP A 497 20.67 -20.39 1.72
CA ASP A 497 21.25 -19.08 2.02
C ASP A 497 22.28 -19.20 3.15
N LYS A 498 23.49 -18.65 2.92
CA LYS A 498 24.60 -18.71 3.90
C LYS A 498 24.42 -17.77 5.09
N VAL A 499 23.65 -16.72 4.90
CA VAL A 499 23.30 -15.73 5.92
C VAL A 499 21.81 -15.79 6.14
N ASP A 500 21.38 -15.89 7.40
CA ASP A 500 19.97 -15.97 7.76
C ASP A 500 19.63 -14.90 8.80
N ALA A 501 18.92 -13.89 8.36
CA ALA A 501 18.46 -12.79 9.20
C ALA A 501 17.42 -13.22 10.25
N PHE A 502 16.65 -14.26 9.97
CA PHE A 502 15.59 -14.74 10.85
C PHE A 502 16.14 -15.49 12.08
N SER A 503 17.18 -16.29 11.90
CA SER A 503 17.87 -16.99 12.99
C SER A 503 19.09 -16.23 13.52
N GLY A 504 19.60 -15.24 12.77
CA GLY A 504 20.83 -14.53 13.07
C GLY A 504 22.11 -15.29 12.65
N ALA A 505 21.98 -16.46 12.02
CA ALA A 505 23.11 -17.21 11.54
C ALA A 505 23.86 -16.49 10.41
N GLY A 506 25.18 -16.42 10.48
CA GLY A 506 26.01 -15.77 9.47
C GLY A 506 25.97 -14.23 9.45
N LEU A 507 25.12 -13.57 10.23
CA LEU A 507 25.10 -12.10 10.33
C LEU A 507 26.44 -11.59 10.88
N SER A 508 26.94 -10.50 10.34
CA SER A 508 28.09 -9.77 10.90
C SER A 508 27.74 -9.17 12.28
N PRO A 509 28.75 -8.81 13.10
CA PRO A 509 28.51 -8.12 14.37
C PRO A 509 27.67 -6.85 14.20
N GLN A 510 27.91 -6.09 13.15
CA GLN A 510 27.20 -4.84 12.85
C GLN A 510 25.73 -5.07 12.46
N GLN A 511 25.46 -6.12 11.68
CA GLN A 511 24.07 -6.52 11.33
C GLN A 511 23.30 -7.00 12.57
N ARG A 512 23.92 -7.83 13.42
CA ARG A 512 23.31 -8.26 14.69
C ARG A 512 23.03 -7.08 15.62
N ASP A 513 23.92 -6.10 15.65
CA ASP A 513 23.73 -4.89 16.45
C ASP A 513 22.58 -4.04 15.94
N MET A 514 22.48 -3.82 14.64
CA MET A 514 21.36 -3.08 14.03
C MET A 514 20.03 -3.81 14.25
N GLN A 515 19.98 -5.12 14.10
CA GLN A 515 18.78 -5.92 14.36
C GLN A 515 18.31 -5.82 15.83
N ARG A 516 19.27 -5.92 16.78
CA ARG A 516 18.99 -5.73 18.21
C ARG A 516 18.49 -4.32 18.49
N PHE A 517 19.11 -3.30 17.89
CA PHE A 517 18.73 -1.90 18.01
C PHE A 517 17.28 -1.68 17.55
N VAL A 518 16.90 -2.15 16.35
CA VAL A 518 15.53 -2.03 15.83
C VAL A 518 14.55 -2.75 16.77
N ARG A 519 14.85 -3.97 17.19
CA ARG A 519 14.03 -4.74 18.13
C ARG A 519 13.83 -4.00 19.44
N THR A 520 14.86 -3.44 20.02
CA THR A 520 14.79 -2.69 21.30
C THR A 520 13.92 -1.46 21.13
N LEU A 521 14.18 -0.66 20.11
CA LEU A 521 13.49 0.62 19.88
C LEU A 521 12.00 0.43 19.62
N PHE A 522 11.63 -0.49 18.71
CA PHE A 522 10.22 -0.67 18.33
C PHE A 522 9.41 -1.41 19.40
N ASN A 523 9.99 -2.35 20.15
CA ASN A 523 9.31 -2.97 21.28
C ASN A 523 9.08 -1.97 22.42
N TRP A 524 10.03 -1.08 22.71
CA TRP A 524 9.83 0.01 23.66
C TRP A 524 8.75 1.00 23.18
N ARG A 525 8.78 1.38 21.88
CA ARG A 525 7.82 2.33 21.32
C ARG A 525 6.37 1.90 21.55
N LYS A 526 6.06 0.61 21.43
CA LYS A 526 4.70 0.07 21.69
C LYS A 526 4.18 0.38 23.09
N THR A 527 5.09 0.58 24.04
CA THR A 527 4.76 0.81 25.46
C THR A 527 4.95 2.26 25.90
N SER A 528 5.21 3.18 24.95
CA SER A 528 5.44 4.60 25.25
C SER A 528 4.30 5.50 24.72
N PRO A 529 3.27 5.81 25.55
CA PRO A 529 2.20 6.72 25.15
C PRO A 529 2.71 8.13 24.81
N ALA A 530 3.77 8.59 25.46
CA ALA A 530 4.41 9.86 25.13
C ALA A 530 4.83 9.96 23.67
N VAL A 531 5.31 8.85 23.07
CA VAL A 531 5.71 8.80 21.64
C VAL A 531 4.50 8.57 20.75
N THR A 532 3.59 7.69 21.13
CA THR A 532 2.49 7.25 20.24
C THR A 532 1.28 8.18 20.26
N GLN A 533 1.11 8.98 21.32
CA GLN A 533 -0.07 9.86 21.52
C GLN A 533 0.29 11.25 22.04
N GLY A 534 1.51 11.42 22.57
CA GLY A 534 1.94 12.64 23.23
C GLY A 534 2.22 13.80 22.27
N LYS A 535 2.42 14.96 22.85
CA LYS A 535 2.80 16.18 22.15
C LYS A 535 4.29 16.17 21.80
N LEU A 536 4.64 16.83 20.70
CA LEU A 536 6.03 17.11 20.32
C LEU A 536 6.39 18.55 20.71
N THR A 537 7.55 18.73 21.32
CA THR A 537 8.19 20.04 21.56
C THR A 537 9.63 19.94 21.12
N HIS A 538 10.07 20.79 20.19
CA HIS A 538 11.41 20.73 19.63
C HIS A 538 12.18 22.04 19.80
N TYR A 539 13.49 21.95 19.77
CA TYR A 539 14.40 23.07 19.90
C TYR A 539 15.22 23.25 18.64
N LEU A 540 15.59 24.49 18.31
CA LEU A 540 16.48 24.74 17.17
C LEU A 540 17.76 23.91 17.30
N PRO A 541 18.22 23.24 16.23
CA PRO A 541 19.48 22.51 16.25
C PRO A 541 20.66 23.43 16.60
N ARG A 542 21.64 22.90 17.30
CA ARG A 542 22.90 23.55 17.63
C ARG A 542 24.03 22.55 17.68
N ASP A 543 25.20 23.00 17.25
CA ASP A 543 26.47 22.24 17.37
C ASP A 543 26.33 20.78 16.90
N GLY A 544 25.71 20.58 15.72
CA GLY A 544 25.51 19.25 15.12
C GLY A 544 24.57 18.34 15.91
N SER A 545 23.75 18.91 16.82
CA SER A 545 22.75 18.18 17.59
C SER A 545 21.36 18.78 17.45
N TYR A 546 20.35 17.92 17.35
CA TYR A 546 18.94 18.32 17.34
C TYR A 546 18.20 17.63 18.47
N VAL A 547 17.50 18.41 19.30
CA VAL A 547 16.79 17.93 20.49
C VAL A 547 15.31 18.21 20.38
N TYR A 548 14.51 17.16 20.63
CA TYR A 548 13.07 17.29 20.79
C TYR A 548 12.55 16.40 21.90
N PHE A 549 11.36 16.70 22.37
CA PHE A 549 10.67 16.00 23.43
C PHE A 549 9.33 15.45 22.93
N ARG A 550 8.99 14.27 23.42
CA ARG A 550 7.63 13.71 23.37
C ARG A 550 7.11 13.62 24.80
N HIS A 551 5.89 14.07 25.02
CA HIS A 551 5.32 14.05 26.37
C HIS A 551 3.80 13.94 26.34
N ASP A 552 3.21 13.21 27.30
CA ASP A 552 1.77 13.02 27.49
C ASP A 552 1.26 13.47 28.85
N GLY A 553 2.12 14.08 29.67
CA GLY A 553 1.83 14.50 31.05
C GLY A 553 2.19 13.46 32.11
N ARG A 554 2.41 12.20 31.73
CA ARG A 554 2.84 11.11 32.63
C ARG A 554 4.28 10.68 32.35
N GLN A 555 4.64 10.65 31.09
CA GLN A 555 5.96 10.29 30.62
C GLN A 555 6.53 11.45 29.80
N THR A 556 7.82 11.67 29.93
CA THR A 556 8.61 12.55 29.04
C THR A 556 9.72 11.73 28.40
N VAL A 557 9.88 11.91 27.10
CA VAL A 557 10.95 11.30 26.31
C VAL A 557 11.73 12.42 25.66
N MET A 558 13.02 12.54 25.97
CA MET A 558 13.97 13.43 25.32
C MET A 558 14.72 12.65 24.26
N VAL A 559 14.68 13.12 23.02
CA VAL A 559 15.44 12.55 21.91
C VAL A 559 16.53 13.53 21.52
N VAL A 560 17.76 13.03 21.46
CA VAL A 560 18.93 13.79 21.02
C VAL A 560 19.48 13.14 19.78
N LEU A 561 19.32 13.77 18.63
CA LEU A 561 19.98 13.35 17.40
C LEU A 561 21.36 14.04 17.34
N ASN A 562 22.42 13.26 17.26
CA ASN A 562 23.79 13.76 17.21
C ASN A 562 24.51 13.25 15.96
N LYS A 563 24.83 14.15 15.05
CA LYS A 563 25.57 13.82 13.82
C LYS A 563 27.06 14.18 13.86
N ASN A 564 27.58 14.62 15.01
CA ASN A 564 28.99 15.02 15.15
C ASN A 564 29.91 13.82 14.96
N ALA A 565 30.97 13.97 14.17
CA ALA A 565 31.99 12.95 13.96
C ALA A 565 32.97 12.82 15.15
N GLY A 566 32.99 13.79 16.05
CA GLY A 566 33.73 13.78 17.30
C GLY A 566 32.79 13.79 18.51
N GLU A 567 33.38 13.55 19.67
CA GLU A 567 32.68 13.71 20.95
C GLU A 567 32.29 15.18 21.16
N THR A 568 31.09 15.38 21.73
CA THR A 568 30.58 16.71 22.07
C THR A 568 29.85 16.68 23.42
N THR A 569 29.56 17.86 23.96
CA THR A 569 28.82 18.01 25.22
C THR A 569 27.54 18.78 24.96
N LEU A 570 26.41 18.26 25.45
CA LEU A 570 25.11 18.91 25.37
C LEU A 570 24.77 19.55 26.73
N ASP A 571 24.70 20.88 26.77
CA ASP A 571 24.24 21.61 27.97
C ASP A 571 22.71 21.46 28.12
N LEU A 572 22.29 20.86 29.25
CA LEU A 572 20.90 20.61 29.56
C LEU A 572 20.15 21.83 30.11
N ALA A 573 20.85 22.91 30.53
CA ALA A 573 20.22 24.12 31.08
C ALA A 573 19.21 24.73 30.07
N ARG A 574 19.51 24.63 28.78
CA ARG A 574 18.64 25.07 27.68
C ARG A 574 17.27 24.36 27.68
N PHE A 575 17.19 23.17 28.21
CA PHE A 575 16.01 22.30 28.15
C PHE A 575 15.28 22.20 29.52
N SER A 576 15.68 23.03 30.49
CA SER A 576 15.16 23.01 31.87
C SER A 576 13.63 23.06 31.96
N GLY A 577 12.97 23.81 31.05
CA GLY A 577 11.52 23.91 30.93
C GLY A 577 10.83 22.58 30.58
N MET A 578 11.51 21.65 29.91
CA MET A 578 11.00 20.31 29.56
C MET A 578 11.51 19.25 30.54
N ILE A 579 12.72 19.38 31.08
CA ILE A 579 13.29 18.47 32.08
C ILE A 579 12.56 18.62 33.42
N LYS A 580 12.09 19.83 33.77
CA LYS A 580 11.24 20.14 34.94
C LYS A 580 11.79 19.58 36.28
N GLY A 581 13.13 19.65 36.43
CA GLY A 581 13.80 19.20 37.66
C GLY A 581 14.00 17.68 37.77
N ALA A 582 13.67 16.90 36.76
CA ALA A 582 14.05 15.49 36.70
C ALA A 582 15.58 15.36 36.77
N ARG A 583 16.06 14.46 37.62
CA ARG A 583 17.52 14.26 37.79
C ARG A 583 18.04 13.03 37.10
N ARG A 584 17.16 12.11 36.71
CA ARG A 584 17.54 10.84 36.04
C ARG A 584 16.57 10.49 34.94
N ALA A 585 17.07 9.92 33.89
CA ALA A 585 16.33 9.28 32.81
C ALA A 585 16.92 7.89 32.53
N THR A 586 16.16 7.05 31.88
CA THR A 586 16.66 5.77 31.34
C THR A 586 16.96 5.94 29.85
N ASN A 587 18.16 5.59 29.41
CA ASN A 587 18.45 5.43 28.00
C ASN A 587 17.74 4.17 27.50
N VAL A 588 16.75 4.34 26.65
CA VAL A 588 15.89 3.27 26.14
C VAL A 588 16.67 2.19 25.38
N LEU A 589 17.75 2.60 24.72
CA LEU A 589 18.54 1.71 23.84
C LEU A 589 19.50 0.81 24.61
N THR A 590 19.98 1.27 25.77
CA THR A 590 20.96 0.54 26.61
C THR A 590 20.39 0.07 27.93
N GLY A 591 19.30 0.66 28.41
CA GLY A 591 18.74 0.43 29.75
C GLY A 591 19.47 1.17 30.87
N GLU A 592 20.52 1.93 30.58
CA GLU A 592 21.34 2.64 31.56
C GLU A 592 20.65 3.89 32.09
N ALA A 593 20.89 4.17 33.38
CA ALA A 593 20.48 5.42 33.99
C ALA A 593 21.41 6.57 33.55
N VAL A 594 20.80 7.69 33.15
CA VAL A 594 21.50 8.90 32.68
C VAL A 594 21.19 10.02 33.67
N ASP A 595 22.24 10.71 34.13
CA ASP A 595 22.10 11.89 35.01
C ASP A 595 21.71 13.12 34.19
N LEU A 596 20.56 13.73 34.53
CA LEU A 596 20.07 14.95 33.90
C LEU A 596 20.46 16.22 34.70
N GLY A 597 21.19 16.06 35.81
CA GLY A 597 21.71 17.17 36.64
C GLY A 597 23.02 17.77 36.14
N ALA A 598 23.66 17.14 35.13
CA ALA A 598 24.91 17.55 34.52
C ALA A 598 24.82 17.58 33.01
N PRO A 599 25.70 18.31 32.30
CA PRO A 599 25.78 18.26 30.83
C PRO A 599 26.00 16.83 30.33
N LEU A 600 25.32 16.45 29.24
CA LEU A 600 25.46 15.13 28.64
C LEU A 600 26.70 15.06 27.72
N ARG A 601 27.55 14.10 27.97
CA ARG A 601 28.63 13.75 27.07
C ARG A 601 28.07 12.86 25.96
N LEU A 602 28.20 13.30 24.72
CA LEU A 602 27.74 12.61 23.52
C LEU A 602 28.95 12.07 22.75
N PRO A 603 29.19 10.76 22.73
CA PRO A 603 30.19 10.19 21.84
C PRO A 603 29.88 10.51 20.37
N ALA A 604 30.88 10.39 19.51
CA ALA A 604 30.70 10.58 18.07
C ALA A 604 29.50 9.78 17.53
N ARG A 605 28.67 10.39 16.69
CA ARG A 605 27.52 9.76 16.02
C ARG A 605 26.50 9.09 16.95
N THR A 606 26.54 9.34 18.26
CA THR A 606 25.65 8.69 19.22
C THR A 606 24.41 9.52 19.48
N SER A 607 23.26 9.03 19.04
CA SER A 607 21.94 9.59 19.35
C SER A 607 21.34 8.91 20.59
N LEU A 608 20.55 9.66 21.38
CA LEU A 608 19.97 9.19 22.63
C LEU A 608 18.44 9.24 22.60
N VAL A 609 17.82 8.25 23.24
CA VAL A 609 16.39 8.25 23.57
C VAL A 609 16.25 8.08 25.09
N LEU A 610 15.96 9.16 25.79
CA LEU A 610 15.95 9.23 27.26
C LEU A 610 14.50 9.34 27.74
N ALA A 611 14.06 8.42 28.58
CA ALA A 611 12.69 8.39 29.10
C ALA A 611 12.65 8.49 30.64
N TRP A 612 11.68 9.27 31.17
CA TRP A 612 11.41 9.38 32.59
C TRP A 612 9.93 9.66 32.89
#